data_ffca20d57b929fdea5834c89326a5d68
#
_entry.id   ffca20d57b929fdea5834c89326a5d68
#
_cell.length_a   1.000
_cell.length_b   1.000
_cell.length_c   1.000
_cell.angle_alpha   90.00
_cell.angle_beta   90.00
_cell.angle_gamma   90.00
#
_symmetry.space_group_name_H-M   'P 1'
#
loop_
_entity.id
_entity.type
_entity.pdbx_description
1 polymer ?
#
loop_
_entity_poly.entity_id
_entity_poly.type
_entity_poly.pdbx_seq_one_letter_code
_entity_poly.pdbx_strand_id
1 'polypeptide(L)'
;KANIAGQNLDFSFGVAAGDFDNDGDPDLFVANAGPNALYRNNGDGTFAEITAGSGLDRKAKDLLSVCAAFFDYDKDGLLDLVVSHYTFWSPRIDRRCPTPDGEIYCYPGLYKSVPHSLHRNLGNGKFEDVSEKSGFSKVAGKGMGIAIADFDDNGWPDVFIANDTEPNFLFINQGDGTFSEESWAWGV
;
A
#
# COMPACT_ATOMS: atom_id res chain seq x y z
N LYS A 1 -14.87 -19.32 -12.93
CA LYS A 1 -15.22 -18.12 -12.14
C LYS A 1 -14.08 -17.85 -11.19
N ALA A 2 -13.52 -16.63 -11.20
CA ALA A 2 -12.26 -16.29 -10.55
C ALA A 2 -12.19 -16.47 -9.02
N ASN A 3 -13.30 -16.64 -8.35
CA ASN A 3 -13.41 -16.86 -6.88
C ASN A 3 -12.71 -15.76 -6.03
N ILE A 4 -12.75 -14.52 -6.50
CA ILE A 4 -12.14 -13.35 -5.82
C ILE A 4 -13.16 -12.65 -4.89
N ALA A 5 -14.34 -13.22 -4.68
CA ALA A 5 -15.32 -12.62 -3.78
C ALA A 5 -14.79 -12.70 -2.33
N GLY A 6 -14.30 -11.60 -1.81
CA GLY A 6 -13.93 -11.46 -0.41
C GLY A 6 -15.07 -11.89 0.50
N GLN A 7 -14.75 -12.61 1.54
CA GLN A 7 -15.74 -13.06 2.52
C GLN A 7 -16.21 -11.93 3.45
N ASN A 8 -15.59 -10.75 3.35
CA ASN A 8 -15.87 -9.58 4.16
C ASN A 8 -16.49 -8.47 3.31
N LEU A 9 -17.43 -7.73 3.90
CA LEU A 9 -18.05 -6.54 3.31
C LEU A 9 -17.08 -5.32 3.36
N ASP A 10 -15.81 -5.56 3.04
CA ASP A 10 -14.78 -4.53 3.10
C ASP A 10 -14.89 -3.63 1.86
N PHE A 11 -14.66 -2.35 2.07
CA PHE A 11 -14.61 -1.38 0.98
C PHE A 11 -13.23 -1.45 0.34
N SER A 12 -13.15 -1.97 -0.87
CA SER A 12 -11.90 -2.05 -1.65
C SER A 12 -11.66 -0.74 -2.40
N PHE A 13 -10.43 -0.23 -2.38
CA PHE A 13 -10.03 1.03 -3.00
C PHE A 13 -9.03 0.85 -4.13
N GLY A 14 -8.05 -0.01 -3.98
CA GLY A 14 -7.00 -0.23 -4.95
C GLY A 14 -6.64 -1.69 -5.14
N VAL A 15 -6.04 -1.99 -6.28
CA VAL A 15 -5.52 -3.32 -6.60
C VAL A 15 -4.14 -3.17 -7.23
N ALA A 16 -3.22 -4.03 -6.83
CA ALA A 16 -1.94 -4.24 -7.52
C ALA A 16 -1.91 -5.64 -8.11
N ALA A 17 -1.36 -5.76 -9.31
CA ALA A 17 -1.13 -7.04 -9.96
C ALA A 17 0.38 -7.25 -10.16
N GLY A 18 0.87 -8.45 -9.88
CA GLY A 18 2.28 -8.82 -10.05
C GLY A 18 2.48 -10.30 -9.73
N ASP A 19 3.42 -10.93 -10.40
CA ASP A 19 3.82 -12.32 -10.17
C ASP A 19 4.82 -12.32 -8.99
N PHE A 20 4.28 -12.38 -7.74
CA PHE A 20 5.13 -12.24 -6.54
C PHE A 20 5.86 -13.55 -6.18
N ASP A 21 5.44 -14.69 -6.70
CA ASP A 21 6.07 -16.00 -6.42
C ASP A 21 6.84 -16.57 -7.63
N ASN A 22 6.92 -15.81 -8.73
CA ASN A 22 7.65 -16.12 -9.96
C ASN A 22 7.19 -17.42 -10.62
N ASP A 23 5.88 -17.74 -10.53
CA ASP A 23 5.30 -18.93 -11.18
C ASP A 23 4.82 -18.66 -12.62
N GLY A 24 4.82 -17.41 -13.06
CA GLY A 24 4.43 -16.93 -14.39
C GLY A 24 2.98 -16.46 -14.48
N ASP A 25 2.19 -16.57 -13.41
CA ASP A 25 0.78 -16.19 -13.35
C ASP A 25 0.60 -14.94 -12.47
N PRO A 26 0.11 -13.79 -12.99
CA PRO A 26 -0.05 -12.58 -12.19
C PRO A 26 -1.01 -12.75 -11.02
N ASP A 27 -0.56 -12.37 -9.83
CA ASP A 27 -1.27 -12.37 -8.57
C ASP A 27 -1.92 -11.02 -8.27
N LEU A 28 -2.73 -10.93 -7.22
CA LEU A 28 -3.42 -9.70 -6.85
C LEU A 28 -3.24 -9.37 -5.36
N PHE A 29 -2.96 -8.10 -5.10
CA PHE A 29 -3.13 -7.51 -3.78
C PHE A 29 -4.25 -6.49 -3.82
N VAL A 30 -5.20 -6.58 -2.87
CA VAL A 30 -6.35 -5.67 -2.76
C VAL A 30 -6.23 -4.82 -1.51
N ALA A 31 -6.15 -3.50 -1.71
CA ALA A 31 -6.10 -2.50 -0.66
C ALA A 31 -7.52 -2.15 -0.21
N ASN A 32 -7.79 -2.26 1.09
CA ASN A 32 -9.13 -2.12 1.67
C ASN A 32 -9.18 -1.08 2.79
N ALA A 33 -10.39 -0.62 3.08
CA ALA A 33 -10.69 -0.04 4.39
C ALA A 33 -10.83 -1.18 5.41
N GLY A 34 -9.75 -1.45 6.16
CA GLY A 34 -9.64 -2.60 7.03
C GLY A 34 -8.58 -3.59 6.55
N PRO A 35 -8.77 -4.91 6.75
CA PRO A 35 -7.80 -5.90 6.32
C PRO A 35 -7.63 -5.89 4.80
N ASN A 36 -6.40 -5.84 4.33
CA ASN A 36 -6.08 -6.05 2.92
C ASN A 36 -6.15 -7.53 2.57
N ALA A 37 -6.15 -7.86 1.28
CA ALA A 37 -6.19 -9.25 0.82
C ALA A 37 -5.12 -9.53 -0.23
N LEU A 38 -4.42 -10.66 -0.07
CA LEU A 38 -3.47 -11.19 -1.04
C LEU A 38 -4.06 -12.45 -1.69
N TYR A 39 -4.11 -12.47 -3.00
CA TYR A 39 -4.64 -13.56 -3.80
C TYR A 39 -3.54 -14.09 -4.70
N ARG A 40 -3.24 -15.38 -4.59
CA ARG A 40 -2.39 -16.09 -5.51
C ARG A 40 -3.22 -16.63 -6.68
N ASN A 41 -2.75 -16.41 -7.89
CA ASN A 41 -3.30 -17.03 -9.10
C ASN A 41 -2.94 -18.51 -9.14
N ASN A 42 -3.88 -19.38 -9.47
CA ASN A 42 -3.65 -20.82 -9.56
C ASN A 42 -3.31 -21.30 -10.99
N GLY A 43 -3.17 -20.36 -11.96
CA GLY A 43 -2.90 -20.69 -13.37
C GLY A 43 -4.07 -21.31 -14.14
N ASP A 44 -5.19 -21.57 -13.48
CA ASP A 44 -6.39 -22.20 -14.07
C ASP A 44 -7.58 -21.22 -14.20
N GLY A 45 -7.33 -19.91 -14.00
CA GLY A 45 -8.33 -18.85 -13.97
C GLY A 45 -9.05 -18.71 -12.64
N THR A 46 -8.56 -19.35 -11.58
CA THR A 46 -9.03 -19.18 -10.19
C THR A 46 -7.93 -18.59 -9.31
N PHE A 47 -8.33 -18.03 -8.15
CA PHE A 47 -7.41 -17.44 -7.20
C PHE A 47 -7.61 -18.06 -5.81
N ALA A 48 -6.53 -18.18 -5.07
CA ALA A 48 -6.53 -18.57 -3.66
C ALA A 48 -6.20 -17.36 -2.78
N GLU A 49 -7.06 -17.03 -1.80
CA GLU A 49 -6.71 -16.02 -0.80
C GLU A 49 -5.70 -16.61 0.18
N ILE A 50 -4.54 -15.97 0.28
CA ILE A 50 -3.41 -16.43 1.11
C ILE A 50 -2.94 -15.37 2.12
N THR A 51 -3.77 -14.38 2.40
CA THR A 51 -3.44 -13.28 3.33
C THR A 51 -3.05 -13.77 4.71
N ALA A 52 -3.79 -14.75 5.23
CA ALA A 52 -3.53 -15.27 6.58
C ALA A 52 -2.16 -15.92 6.68
N GLY A 53 -1.32 -15.38 7.58
CA GLY A 53 0.04 -15.86 7.81
C GLY A 53 1.04 -15.50 6.70
N SER A 54 0.66 -14.66 5.73
CA SER A 54 1.61 -14.13 4.73
C SER A 54 2.53 -13.05 5.29
N GLY A 55 2.21 -12.47 6.45
CA GLY A 55 2.86 -11.25 6.98
C GLY A 55 2.16 -9.97 6.57
N LEU A 56 1.16 -10.05 5.66
CA LEU A 56 0.31 -8.92 5.23
C LEU A 56 -1.02 -8.86 6.00
N ASP A 57 -1.24 -9.80 6.92
CA ASP A 57 -2.41 -9.89 7.78
C ASP A 57 -2.36 -8.85 8.91
N ARG A 58 -2.56 -7.57 8.56
CA ARG A 58 -2.52 -6.47 9.53
C ARG A 58 -3.59 -6.60 10.61
N LYS A 59 -3.17 -6.34 11.85
CA LYS A 59 -4.07 -6.27 13.01
C LYS A 59 -4.89 -4.99 13.08
N ALA A 60 -4.54 -3.96 12.31
CA ALA A 60 -5.23 -2.66 12.29
C ALA A 60 -6.50 -2.72 11.45
N LYS A 61 -7.61 -3.08 12.08
CA LYS A 61 -8.93 -3.26 11.44
C LYS A 61 -9.54 -1.97 10.87
N ASP A 62 -9.06 -0.81 11.28
CA ASP A 62 -9.62 0.49 10.88
C ASP A 62 -8.62 1.30 10.04
N LEU A 63 -7.58 0.70 9.46
CA LEU A 63 -6.65 1.39 8.57
C LEU A 63 -7.18 1.37 7.14
N LEU A 64 -7.32 2.56 6.55
CA LEU A 64 -7.72 2.74 5.15
C LEU A 64 -6.49 2.67 4.25
N SER A 65 -6.32 1.58 3.53
CA SER A 65 -5.35 1.42 2.45
C SER A 65 -6.01 1.79 1.13
N VAL A 66 -5.31 2.58 0.30
CA VAL A 66 -5.92 3.14 -0.93
C VAL A 66 -5.26 2.62 -2.19
N CYS A 67 -3.93 2.57 -2.23
CA CYS A 67 -3.19 2.11 -3.40
C CYS A 67 -2.06 1.17 -2.97
N ALA A 68 -1.64 0.32 -3.88
CA ALA A 68 -0.49 -0.54 -3.69
C ALA A 68 0.24 -0.76 -5.03
N ALA A 69 1.52 -1.14 -4.97
CA ALA A 69 2.28 -1.53 -6.14
C ALA A 69 3.30 -2.61 -5.78
N PHE A 70 3.47 -3.56 -6.69
CA PHE A 70 4.55 -4.53 -6.65
C PHE A 70 5.78 -4.00 -7.38
N PHE A 71 6.97 -4.18 -6.81
CA PHE A 71 8.27 -3.85 -7.42
C PHE A 71 9.41 -4.53 -6.66
N ASP A 72 10.51 -4.75 -7.30
CA ASP A 72 11.69 -5.36 -6.70
C ASP A 72 12.62 -4.24 -6.21
N TYR A 73 12.48 -3.83 -4.91
CA TYR A 73 13.18 -2.67 -4.39
C TYR A 73 14.64 -2.96 -4.03
N ASP A 74 14.98 -4.20 -3.70
CA ASP A 74 16.33 -4.61 -3.28
C ASP A 74 17.05 -5.47 -4.33
N LYS A 75 16.43 -5.65 -5.50
CA LYS A 75 16.95 -6.38 -6.67
C LYS A 75 17.30 -7.83 -6.38
N ASP A 76 16.54 -8.47 -5.49
CA ASP A 76 16.71 -9.88 -5.18
C ASP A 76 15.94 -10.81 -6.16
N GLY A 77 15.18 -10.24 -7.09
CA GLY A 77 14.41 -10.93 -8.12
C GLY A 77 13.01 -11.33 -7.68
N LEU A 78 12.57 -10.95 -6.47
CA LEU A 78 11.22 -11.11 -5.98
C LEU A 78 10.48 -9.77 -5.97
N LEU A 79 9.20 -9.78 -6.30
CA LEU A 79 8.40 -8.55 -6.20
C LEU A 79 7.99 -8.28 -4.76
N ASP A 80 8.46 -7.16 -4.23
CA ASP A 80 8.08 -6.57 -2.95
C ASP A 80 6.78 -5.77 -3.09
N LEU A 81 6.24 -5.28 -1.98
CA LEU A 81 4.96 -4.60 -1.97
C LEU A 81 5.03 -3.28 -1.20
N VAL A 82 4.74 -2.16 -1.88
CA VAL A 82 4.46 -0.88 -1.24
C VAL A 82 2.94 -0.66 -1.14
N VAL A 83 2.47 -0.18 0.03
CA VAL A 83 1.06 0.12 0.26
C VAL A 83 0.91 1.54 0.79
N SER A 84 0.13 2.37 0.11
CA SER A 84 -0.24 3.68 0.62
C SER A 84 -1.47 3.61 1.50
N HIS A 85 -1.42 4.36 2.60
CA HIS A 85 -2.49 4.48 3.57
C HIS A 85 -2.97 5.92 3.63
N TYR A 86 -4.26 6.10 3.90
CA TYR A 86 -4.88 7.42 3.97
C TYR A 86 -5.06 7.90 5.41
N THR A 87 -5.74 7.09 6.22
CA THR A 87 -6.02 7.41 7.63
C THR A 87 -6.52 6.17 8.38
N PHE A 88 -6.74 6.29 9.68
CA PHE A 88 -7.59 5.34 10.39
C PHE A 88 -9.04 5.72 10.18
N TRP A 89 -9.79 4.84 9.49
CA TRP A 89 -11.20 5.00 9.19
C TRP A 89 -11.91 3.65 9.09
N SER A 90 -13.12 3.63 9.58
CA SER A 90 -14.13 2.60 9.32
C SER A 90 -15.52 3.21 9.52
N PRO A 91 -16.60 2.60 9.02
CA PRO A 91 -17.95 3.09 9.25
C PRO A 91 -18.31 3.26 10.74
N ARG A 92 -17.63 2.52 11.62
CA ARG A 92 -17.85 2.56 13.07
C ARG A 92 -17.24 3.78 13.74
N ILE A 93 -16.13 4.30 13.22
CA ILE A 93 -15.37 5.43 13.79
C ILE A 93 -15.44 6.68 12.91
N ASP A 94 -16.28 6.64 11.88
CA ASP A 94 -16.44 7.77 10.97
C ASP A 94 -16.92 9.02 11.69
N ARG A 95 -16.45 10.16 11.23
CA ARG A 95 -16.82 11.46 11.77
C ARG A 95 -18.13 11.94 11.14
N ARG A 96 -18.95 12.60 11.95
CA ARG A 96 -20.13 13.33 11.47
C ARG A 96 -19.78 14.81 11.32
N CYS A 97 -20.12 15.38 10.19
CA CYS A 97 -19.93 16.80 9.90
C CYS A 97 -21.28 17.45 9.59
N PRO A 98 -22.06 17.80 10.66
CA PRO A 98 -23.36 18.42 10.49
C PRO A 98 -23.22 19.87 10.01
N THR A 99 -24.18 20.28 9.15
CA THR A 99 -24.38 21.66 8.73
C THR A 99 -25.83 22.05 8.99
N PRO A 100 -26.21 23.35 8.90
CA PRO A 100 -27.60 23.76 9.02
C PRO A 100 -28.55 23.10 8.00
N ASP A 101 -28.02 22.73 6.84
CA ASP A 101 -28.73 22.10 5.71
C ASP A 101 -28.68 20.57 5.69
N GLY A 102 -28.01 19.94 6.66
CA GLY A 102 -27.84 18.47 6.74
C GLY A 102 -26.43 18.03 7.06
N GLU A 103 -26.14 16.75 6.87
CA GLU A 103 -24.78 16.20 7.02
C GLU A 103 -24.03 16.27 5.67
N ILE A 104 -22.75 16.65 5.73
CA ILE A 104 -21.83 16.63 4.59
C ILE A 104 -20.65 15.71 4.87
N TYR A 105 -19.91 15.33 3.82
CA TYR A 105 -18.62 14.65 3.99
C TYR A 105 -17.63 15.53 4.73
N CYS A 106 -16.95 14.95 5.70
CA CYS A 106 -15.95 15.68 6.49
C CYS A 106 -14.74 16.06 5.63
N TYR A 107 -14.21 17.26 5.86
CA TYR A 107 -12.98 17.72 5.22
C TYR A 107 -11.81 16.78 5.59
N PRO A 108 -10.97 16.35 4.61
CA PRO A 108 -9.88 15.41 4.84
C PRO A 108 -8.88 15.81 5.94
N GLY A 109 -8.64 17.11 6.13
CA GLY A 109 -7.78 17.63 7.20
C GLY A 109 -8.24 17.32 8.64
N LEU A 110 -9.47 16.83 8.81
CA LEU A 110 -9.98 16.38 10.12
C LEU A 110 -9.52 14.96 10.49
N TYR A 111 -8.99 14.22 9.52
CA TYR A 111 -8.47 12.88 9.72
C TYR A 111 -6.95 12.92 9.84
N LYS A 112 -6.42 12.12 10.75
CA LYS A 112 -4.98 12.07 11.01
C LYS A 112 -4.26 11.28 9.92
N SER A 113 -3.18 11.83 9.39
CA SER A 113 -2.26 11.16 8.48
C SER A 113 -1.60 9.95 9.13
N VAL A 114 -1.26 8.97 8.32
CA VAL A 114 -0.64 7.71 8.77
C VAL A 114 0.58 7.38 7.91
N PRO A 115 1.58 6.66 8.46
CA PRO A 115 2.70 6.18 7.65
C PRO A 115 2.24 5.18 6.59
N HIS A 116 2.96 5.16 5.46
CA HIS A 116 2.84 4.13 4.44
C HIS A 116 3.66 2.90 4.81
N SER A 117 3.48 1.78 4.10
CA SER A 117 4.22 0.56 4.39
C SER A 117 4.95 -0.01 3.19
N LEU A 118 6.12 -0.58 3.48
CA LEU A 118 6.93 -1.38 2.58
C LEU A 118 7.07 -2.78 3.15
N HIS A 119 6.77 -3.79 2.33
CA HIS A 119 6.84 -5.18 2.71
C HIS A 119 7.80 -5.90 1.78
N ARG A 120 8.88 -6.46 2.35
CA ARG A 120 9.83 -7.28 1.63
C ARG A 120 9.27 -8.66 1.39
N ASN A 121 9.37 -9.16 0.17
CA ASN A 121 9.02 -10.53 -0.17
C ASN A 121 10.13 -11.49 0.28
N LEU A 122 9.77 -12.52 1.02
CA LEU A 122 10.69 -13.55 1.52
C LEU A 122 10.61 -14.85 0.68
N GLY A 123 9.82 -14.82 -0.41
CA GLY A 123 9.43 -15.99 -1.16
C GLY A 123 8.33 -16.81 -0.49
N ASN A 124 7.79 -17.79 -1.23
CA ASN A 124 6.74 -18.71 -0.76
C ASN A 124 5.49 -18.01 -0.20
N GLY A 125 5.13 -16.83 -0.73
CA GLY A 125 3.97 -16.05 -0.29
C GLY A 125 4.13 -15.44 1.10
N LYS A 126 5.36 -15.21 1.55
CA LYS A 126 5.68 -14.56 2.83
C LYS A 126 6.30 -13.20 2.62
N PHE A 127 5.87 -12.25 3.46
CA PHE A 127 6.34 -10.88 3.45
C PHE A 127 6.75 -10.43 4.85
N GLU A 128 7.78 -9.60 4.93
CA GLU A 128 8.24 -8.94 6.14
C GLU A 128 7.92 -7.44 6.06
N ASP A 129 7.29 -6.87 7.09
CA ASP A 129 7.12 -5.42 7.19
C ASP A 129 8.47 -4.77 7.50
N VAL A 130 9.06 -4.11 6.51
CA VAL A 130 10.34 -3.41 6.60
C VAL A 130 10.17 -1.88 6.67
N SER A 131 8.96 -1.38 6.85
CA SER A 131 8.62 0.06 6.79
C SER A 131 9.46 0.92 7.71
N GLU A 132 9.70 0.48 8.95
CA GLU A 132 10.53 1.19 9.92
C GLU A 132 12.01 1.11 9.55
N LYS A 133 12.49 -0.09 9.26
CA LYS A 133 13.89 -0.36 8.93
C LYS A 133 14.32 0.35 7.64
N SER A 134 13.46 0.36 6.63
CA SER A 134 13.72 1.02 5.34
C SER A 134 13.59 2.55 5.40
N GLY A 135 12.99 3.10 6.46
CA GLY A 135 12.75 4.53 6.57
C GLY A 135 11.38 4.98 6.00
N PHE A 136 10.61 4.10 5.41
CA PHE A 136 9.31 4.40 4.79
C PHE A 136 8.26 4.94 5.79
N SER A 137 8.31 4.50 7.04
CA SER A 137 7.38 4.93 8.08
C SER A 137 7.81 6.19 8.86
N LYS A 138 8.91 6.85 8.47
CA LYS A 138 9.39 8.07 9.14
C LYS A 138 8.49 9.29 8.93
N VAL A 139 7.72 9.29 7.84
CA VAL A 139 6.76 10.35 7.50
C VAL A 139 5.35 9.78 7.42
N ALA A 140 4.36 10.64 7.63
CA ALA A 140 2.95 10.27 7.58
C ALA A 140 2.20 11.19 6.61
N GLY A 141 1.36 10.60 5.77
CA GLY A 141 0.60 11.31 4.74
C GLY A 141 -0.79 10.70 4.54
N LYS A 142 -1.48 11.17 3.50
CA LYS A 142 -2.78 10.66 3.03
C LYS A 142 -2.63 10.16 1.60
N GLY A 143 -1.91 9.03 1.45
CA GLY A 143 -1.54 8.50 0.13
C GLY A 143 -2.75 8.06 -0.68
N MET A 144 -2.81 8.55 -1.93
CA MET A 144 -3.86 8.25 -2.91
C MET A 144 -3.32 7.53 -4.14
N GLY A 145 -2.08 7.78 -4.50
CA GLY A 145 -1.46 7.19 -5.69
C GLY A 145 0.00 6.85 -5.45
N ILE A 146 0.51 5.87 -6.21
CA ILE A 146 1.90 5.43 -6.19
C ILE A 146 2.43 5.44 -7.62
N ALA A 147 3.64 5.96 -7.81
CA ALA A 147 4.43 5.78 -9.03
C ALA A 147 5.81 5.24 -8.64
N ILE A 148 6.33 4.34 -9.48
CA ILE A 148 7.64 3.72 -9.29
C ILE A 148 8.47 3.98 -10.53
N ALA A 149 9.65 4.55 -10.35
CA ALA A 149 10.65 4.79 -11.38
C ALA A 149 12.00 5.05 -10.71
N ASP A 150 13.07 4.99 -11.47
CA ASP A 150 14.38 5.48 -11.07
C ASP A 150 14.40 6.99 -11.39
N PHE A 151 14.12 7.84 -10.39
CA PHE A 151 13.96 9.29 -10.59
C PHE A 151 15.30 10.02 -10.59
N ASP A 152 16.32 9.49 -9.95
CA ASP A 152 17.64 10.09 -9.81
C ASP A 152 18.72 9.45 -10.70
N ASP A 153 18.33 8.47 -11.54
CA ASP A 153 19.21 7.71 -12.44
C ASP A 153 20.33 6.95 -11.70
N ASN A 154 20.09 6.54 -10.43
CA ASN A 154 21.05 5.76 -9.65
C ASN A 154 20.96 4.25 -9.94
N GLY A 155 19.99 3.83 -10.73
CA GLY A 155 19.72 2.47 -11.13
C GLY A 155 18.78 1.71 -10.18
N TRP A 156 18.33 2.28 -9.05
CA TRP A 156 17.41 1.66 -8.10
C TRP A 156 16.00 2.24 -8.24
N PRO A 157 14.96 1.43 -8.09
CA PRO A 157 13.60 1.95 -8.19
C PRO A 157 13.23 2.76 -6.95
N ASP A 158 12.77 4.00 -7.19
CA ASP A 158 12.26 4.93 -6.20
C ASP A 158 10.75 4.88 -6.14
N VAL A 159 10.17 5.51 -5.13
CA VAL A 159 8.71 5.56 -4.93
C VAL A 159 8.23 6.99 -4.73
N PHE A 160 7.35 7.44 -5.61
CA PHE A 160 6.58 8.67 -5.42
C PHE A 160 5.20 8.34 -4.88
N ILE A 161 4.76 9.04 -3.84
CA ILE A 161 3.41 8.92 -3.27
C ILE A 161 2.70 10.26 -3.35
N ALA A 162 1.62 10.31 -4.14
CA ALA A 162 0.72 11.44 -4.17
C ALA A 162 -0.19 11.44 -2.94
N ASN A 163 -0.15 12.51 -2.15
CA ASN A 163 -0.96 12.69 -0.95
C ASN A 163 -2.14 13.63 -1.20
N ASP A 164 -3.27 13.38 -0.55
CA ASP A 164 -4.41 14.28 -0.52
C ASP A 164 -4.24 15.34 0.57
N THR A 165 -4.38 16.61 0.20
CA THR A 165 -4.33 17.77 1.11
C THR A 165 -3.04 17.94 1.91
N GLU A 166 -1.99 17.22 1.58
CA GLU A 166 -0.66 17.27 2.21
C GLU A 166 0.45 17.21 1.14
N PRO A 167 1.71 17.60 1.46
CA PRO A 167 2.83 17.43 0.53
C PRO A 167 2.97 15.99 0.06
N ASN A 168 3.32 15.82 -1.21
CA ASN A 168 3.65 14.50 -1.75
C ASN A 168 4.96 13.99 -1.14
N PHE A 169 5.21 12.70 -1.28
CA PHE A 169 6.48 12.09 -0.86
C PHE A 169 7.23 11.54 -2.06
N LEU A 170 8.54 11.76 -2.06
CA LEU A 170 9.48 11.11 -2.98
C LEU A 170 10.53 10.37 -2.15
N PHE A 171 10.42 9.06 -2.14
CA PHE A 171 11.35 8.16 -1.47
C PHE A 171 12.42 7.70 -2.45
N ILE A 172 13.64 8.22 -2.30
CA ILE A 172 14.82 7.82 -3.09
C ILE A 172 15.49 6.61 -2.47
N ASN A 173 15.61 5.55 -3.26
CA ASN A 173 16.23 4.29 -2.87
C ASN A 173 17.75 4.43 -2.79
N GLN A 174 18.35 4.14 -1.64
CA GLN A 174 19.79 4.28 -1.41
C GLN A 174 20.61 3.05 -1.86
N GLY A 175 19.94 1.99 -2.36
CA GLY A 175 20.59 0.76 -2.81
C GLY A 175 21.11 -0.14 -1.68
N ASP A 176 20.81 0.20 -0.44
CA ASP A 176 21.23 -0.56 0.76
C ASP A 176 20.02 -1.12 1.56
N GLY A 177 18.84 -1.10 0.93
CA GLY A 177 17.57 -1.48 1.54
C GLY A 177 16.88 -0.37 2.32
N THR A 178 17.39 0.86 2.24
CA THR A 178 16.78 2.06 2.86
C THR A 178 16.36 3.10 1.83
N PHE A 179 15.47 3.98 2.25
CA PHE A 179 14.98 5.11 1.45
C PHE A 179 15.17 6.41 2.21
N SER A 180 15.53 7.50 1.49
CA SER A 180 15.46 8.87 1.98
C SER A 180 14.23 9.57 1.39
N GLU A 181 13.48 10.29 2.22
CA GLU A 181 12.37 11.12 1.75
C GLU A 181 12.93 12.49 1.32
N GLU A 182 12.79 12.83 0.03
CA GLU A 182 13.48 13.96 -0.59
C GLU A 182 12.52 14.92 -1.34
N SER A 183 11.22 14.83 -1.14
CA SER A 183 10.22 15.64 -1.85
C SER A 183 10.55 17.14 -1.79
N TRP A 184 11.00 17.64 -0.64
CA TRP A 184 11.39 19.04 -0.47
C TRP A 184 12.58 19.43 -1.36
N ALA A 185 13.59 18.57 -1.46
CA ALA A 185 14.79 18.84 -2.28
C ALA A 185 14.45 18.85 -3.78
N TRP A 186 13.47 18.05 -4.18
CA TRP A 186 13.03 17.90 -5.57
C TRP A 186 11.89 18.86 -5.97
N GLY A 187 11.30 19.56 -5.00
CA GLY A 187 10.23 20.53 -5.24
C GLY A 187 8.88 19.91 -5.64
N VAL A 188 8.55 18.72 -5.08
CA VAL A 188 7.34 17.97 -5.39
C VAL A 188 6.40 17.80 -4.20
#